data_0776a432071b03879c969ce4f9c18e96
#
_entry.id   0776a432071b03879c969ce4f9c18e96
#
_cell.length_a   1.000
_cell.length_b   1.000
_cell.length_c   1.000
_cell.angle_alpha   90.00
_cell.angle_beta   90.00
_cell.angle_gamma   90.00
#
_symmetry.space_group_name_H-M   'P 1'
#
loop_
_entity.id
_entity.type
_entity.pdbx_description
1 polymer ?
#
loop_
_entity_poly.entity_id
_entity_poly.type
_entity_poly.pdbx_seq_one_letter_code
_entity_poly.pdbx_strand_id
1 'polypeptide(L)'
;MRIKSLSLKGFKTFYEKSVVNFNNKISAIVGPNGCGKTNLLDALRWVLGEQNPRLLRTDSMIQLISDGNDKLPKQGFAEISLIIDTHDHEDLPEEIEIKRRLTRNGDSLYYLNGENCKLKDITELVITIGAGSRTFTVIPQGQIESYITAKAEDKRQLIDEAAGLGKYKIRRHETERKIILTKDNLDRINDIKEEVGLQRESLRQQAEKSNEYNT
;
A
#
# COMPACT_ATOMS: atom_id res chain seq x y z
N MET A 1 7.22 5.55 -17.19
CA MET A 1 6.90 6.27 -15.93
C MET A 1 7.97 7.27 -15.57
N ARG A 2 7.61 8.51 -15.20
CA ARG A 2 8.55 9.58 -14.80
C ARG A 2 7.94 10.40 -13.66
N ILE A 3 8.74 10.71 -12.63
CA ILE A 3 8.33 11.66 -11.60
C ILE A 3 8.43 13.08 -12.19
N LYS A 4 7.35 13.85 -12.09
CA LYS A 4 7.24 15.22 -12.61
C LYS A 4 7.50 16.25 -11.53
N SER A 5 6.81 16.10 -10.38
CA SER A 5 7.03 16.99 -9.24
C SER A 5 6.68 16.31 -7.91
N LEU A 6 7.33 16.80 -6.86
CA LEU A 6 7.06 16.42 -5.46
C LEU A 6 6.81 17.69 -4.65
N SER A 7 5.62 17.83 -4.09
CA SER A 7 5.22 18.91 -3.20
C SER A 7 5.16 18.41 -1.76
N LEU A 8 5.77 19.15 -0.84
CA LEU A 8 5.82 18.83 0.59
C LEU A 8 5.32 20.02 1.40
N LYS A 9 4.54 19.77 2.46
CA LYS A 9 4.11 20.77 3.41
C LYS A 9 4.02 20.16 4.82
N GLY A 10 4.63 20.78 5.80
CA GLY A 10 4.59 20.31 7.18
C GLY A 10 5.28 18.98 7.42
N PHE A 11 6.17 18.53 6.54
CA PHE A 11 6.83 17.23 6.61
C PHE A 11 8.27 17.35 7.08
N LYS A 12 8.59 16.83 8.23
CA LYS A 12 9.92 16.87 8.88
C LYS A 12 10.51 18.30 8.87
N THR A 13 11.59 18.53 8.10
CA THR A 13 12.25 19.83 7.95
C THR A 13 11.53 20.78 6.99
N PHE A 14 10.60 20.29 6.18
CA PHE A 14 9.82 21.10 5.22
C PHE A 14 8.57 21.66 5.90
N TYR A 15 8.74 22.77 6.60
CA TYR A 15 7.67 23.44 7.33
C TYR A 15 6.65 24.09 6.40
N GLU A 16 7.14 24.93 5.48
CA GLU A 16 6.33 25.57 4.44
C GLU A 16 6.21 24.69 3.21
N LYS A 17 5.24 25.03 2.34
CA LYS A 17 5.07 24.32 1.08
C LYS A 17 6.31 24.49 0.21
N SER A 18 6.97 23.39 -0.06
CA SER A 18 8.12 23.28 -0.96
C SER A 18 7.77 22.40 -2.14
N VAL A 19 8.15 22.81 -3.35
CA VAL A 19 7.90 22.05 -4.58
C VAL A 19 9.24 21.78 -5.27
N VAL A 20 9.49 20.50 -5.56
CA VAL A 20 10.65 20.04 -6.32
C VAL A 20 10.17 19.53 -7.67
N ASN A 21 10.62 20.16 -8.76
CA ASN A 21 10.29 19.74 -10.13
C ASN A 21 11.43 18.91 -10.71
N PHE A 22 11.09 17.83 -11.40
CA PHE A 22 12.02 16.91 -12.05
C PHE A 22 11.86 17.02 -13.56
N ASN A 23 12.49 18.01 -14.16
CA ASN A 23 12.33 18.33 -15.59
C ASN A 23 13.13 17.40 -16.52
N ASN A 24 14.16 16.72 -16.00
CA ASN A 24 15.08 15.90 -16.77
C ASN A 24 14.95 14.41 -16.41
N LYS A 25 15.46 13.54 -17.31
CA LYS A 25 15.50 12.08 -17.07
C LYS A 25 16.32 11.71 -15.85
N ILE A 26 17.39 12.47 -15.56
CA ILE A 26 18.26 12.31 -14.39
C ILE A 26 18.30 13.65 -13.67
N SER A 27 18.03 13.63 -12.38
CA SER A 27 18.08 14.80 -11.49
C SER A 27 18.94 14.49 -10.27
N ALA A 28 19.87 15.38 -9.93
CA ALA A 28 20.70 15.29 -8.74
C ALA A 28 20.28 16.35 -7.72
N ILE A 29 20.06 15.92 -6.47
CA ILE A 29 19.75 16.82 -5.36
C ILE A 29 21.01 16.93 -4.50
N VAL A 30 21.63 18.11 -4.50
CA VAL A 30 22.88 18.38 -3.78
C VAL A 30 22.67 19.43 -2.70
N GLY A 31 23.50 19.39 -1.66
CA GLY A 31 23.43 20.34 -0.56
C GLY A 31 24.26 19.87 0.65
N PRO A 32 24.45 20.72 1.66
CA PRO A 32 25.19 20.37 2.88
C PRO A 32 24.49 19.30 3.71
N ASN A 33 25.19 18.71 4.68
CA ASN A 33 24.60 17.75 5.61
C ASN A 33 23.51 18.44 6.45
N GLY A 34 22.41 17.72 6.71
CA GLY A 34 21.29 18.24 7.51
C GLY A 34 20.28 19.11 6.77
N CYS A 35 20.51 19.52 5.49
CA CYS A 35 19.56 20.37 4.74
C CYS A 35 18.27 19.67 4.27
N GLY A 36 18.04 18.40 4.59
CA GLY A 36 16.80 17.71 4.27
C GLY A 36 16.81 16.83 3.02
N LYS A 37 17.96 16.61 2.35
CA LYS A 37 18.04 15.72 1.15
C LYS A 37 17.40 14.35 1.40
N THR A 38 17.73 13.71 2.51
CA THR A 38 17.18 12.40 2.84
C THR A 38 15.70 12.47 3.22
N ASN A 39 15.21 13.62 3.68
CA ASN A 39 13.79 13.79 3.97
C ASN A 39 12.95 13.85 2.68
N LEU A 40 13.51 14.27 1.54
CA LEU A 40 12.86 14.13 0.23
C LEU A 40 12.66 12.67 -0.16
N LEU A 41 13.67 11.82 0.13
CA LEU A 41 13.57 10.39 -0.11
C LEU A 41 12.52 9.74 0.78
N ASP A 42 12.46 10.12 2.06
CA ASP A 42 11.42 9.64 2.99
C ASP A 42 10.04 10.09 2.55
N ALA A 43 9.90 11.31 2.05
CA ALA A 43 8.65 11.84 1.51
C ALA A 43 8.15 11.01 0.33
N LEU A 44 9.05 10.67 -0.59
CA LEU A 44 8.75 9.83 -1.75
C LEU A 44 8.28 8.43 -1.32
N ARG A 45 8.99 7.80 -0.39
CA ARG A 45 8.60 6.51 0.17
C ARG A 45 7.23 6.58 0.84
N TRP A 46 7.03 7.61 1.63
CA TRP A 46 5.81 7.76 2.40
C TRP A 46 4.58 7.94 1.51
N VAL A 47 4.64 8.80 0.47
CA VAL A 47 3.52 9.01 -0.45
C VAL A 47 3.22 7.78 -1.31
N LEU A 48 4.23 6.97 -1.63
CA LEU A 48 4.10 5.70 -2.34
C LEU A 48 3.58 4.54 -1.47
N GLY A 49 3.23 4.81 -0.20
CA GLY A 49 2.52 3.86 0.65
C GLY A 49 3.33 3.22 1.77
N GLU A 50 4.53 3.71 2.10
CA GLU A 50 5.29 3.19 3.24
C GLU A 50 4.54 3.41 4.56
N GLN A 51 4.42 2.33 5.35
CA GLN A 51 3.72 2.29 6.63
C GLN A 51 4.66 2.06 7.82
N ASN A 52 5.90 1.68 7.56
CA ASN A 52 6.85 1.40 8.63
C ASN A 52 7.59 2.68 9.02
N PRO A 53 7.39 3.23 10.25
CA PRO A 53 8.05 4.44 10.70
C PRO A 53 9.58 4.31 10.68
N ARG A 54 10.12 3.14 11.00
CA ARG A 54 11.58 2.88 11.04
C ARG A 54 12.23 3.07 9.68
N LEU A 55 11.55 2.69 8.60
CA LEU A 55 12.02 2.89 7.22
C LEU A 55 11.99 4.37 6.82
N LEU A 56 11.21 5.19 7.54
CA LEU A 56 11.14 6.63 7.42
C LEU A 56 11.99 7.33 8.50
N ARG A 57 12.84 6.58 9.22
CA ARG A 57 13.76 7.09 10.24
C ARG A 57 13.05 7.89 11.34
N THR A 58 11.92 7.36 11.80
CA THR A 58 11.11 7.89 12.90
C THR A 58 10.62 6.73 13.78
N ASP A 59 10.25 7.04 15.03
CA ASP A 59 9.68 6.04 15.94
C ASP A 59 8.16 5.88 15.73
N SER A 60 7.51 6.97 15.30
CA SER A 60 6.06 6.97 15.00
C SER A 60 5.74 7.81 13.76
N MET A 61 4.61 7.54 13.12
CA MET A 61 4.17 8.30 11.94
C MET A 61 3.91 9.78 12.26
N ILE A 62 3.46 10.10 13.48
CA ILE A 62 3.17 11.49 13.90
C ILE A 62 4.43 12.35 13.87
N GLN A 63 5.62 11.77 14.10
CA GLN A 63 6.90 12.47 14.03
C GLN A 63 7.30 12.89 12.59
N LEU A 64 6.56 12.47 11.58
CA LEU A 64 6.70 12.98 10.23
C LEU A 64 6.18 14.42 10.11
N ILE A 65 5.27 14.83 11.01
CA ILE A 65 4.73 16.19 11.04
C ILE A 65 5.75 17.10 11.67
N SER A 66 6.05 18.22 11.01
CA SER A 66 7.01 19.21 11.50
C SER A 66 6.60 19.77 12.86
N ASP A 67 7.51 19.70 13.82
CA ASP A 67 7.29 20.26 15.14
C ASP A 67 7.57 21.77 15.23
N GLY A 68 7.96 22.38 14.09
CA GLY A 68 8.35 23.79 14.07
C GLY A 68 9.71 24.02 14.74
N ASN A 69 9.90 25.22 15.24
CA ASN A 69 11.08 25.65 16.00
C ASN A 69 10.70 26.83 16.92
N ASP A 70 11.68 27.47 17.55
CA ASP A 70 11.46 28.60 18.46
C ASP A 70 10.69 29.78 17.84
N LYS A 71 10.66 29.88 16.50
CA LYS A 71 9.98 30.95 15.74
C LYS A 71 8.70 30.50 15.08
N LEU A 72 8.52 29.18 14.87
CA LEU A 72 7.43 28.60 14.10
C LEU A 72 6.67 27.59 14.97
N PRO A 73 5.35 27.71 15.10
CA PRO A 73 4.54 26.78 15.89
C PRO A 73 4.53 25.38 15.25
N LYS A 74 4.12 24.38 16.01
CA LYS A 74 3.94 23.02 15.50
C LYS A 74 2.90 22.98 14.38
N GLN A 75 3.22 22.27 13.30
CA GLN A 75 2.26 22.05 12.21
C GLN A 75 1.15 21.07 12.64
N GLY A 76 -0.08 21.31 12.19
CA GLY A 76 -1.23 20.44 12.47
C GLY A 76 -1.25 19.16 11.60
N PHE A 77 -0.57 19.19 10.47
CA PHE A 77 -0.53 18.07 9.52
C PHE A 77 0.75 18.07 8.68
N ALA A 78 1.05 16.92 8.12
CA ALA A 78 2.00 16.75 7.01
C ALA A 78 1.25 16.35 5.75
N GLU A 79 1.61 16.94 4.62
CA GLU A 79 1.00 16.64 3.32
C GLU A 79 2.09 16.53 2.25
N ILE A 80 2.01 15.47 1.46
CA ILE A 80 2.87 15.25 0.31
C ILE A 80 1.99 14.95 -0.91
N SER A 81 2.31 15.59 -2.03
CA SER A 81 1.72 15.31 -3.33
C SER A 81 2.83 15.00 -4.32
N LEU A 82 2.67 13.89 -5.02
CA LEU A 82 3.57 13.38 -6.05
C LEU A 82 2.83 13.36 -7.38
N ILE A 83 3.34 14.05 -8.39
CA ILE A 83 2.83 13.99 -9.76
C ILE A 83 3.74 13.08 -10.57
N ILE A 84 3.13 12.09 -11.21
CA ILE A 84 3.78 11.08 -12.02
C ILE A 84 3.27 11.21 -13.45
N ASP A 85 4.17 11.21 -14.41
CA ASP A 85 3.91 11.10 -15.83
C ASP A 85 3.81 9.61 -16.20
N THR A 86 2.70 9.25 -16.82
CA THR A 86 2.32 7.88 -17.18
C THR A 86 2.05 7.69 -18.67
N HIS A 87 2.57 8.58 -19.51
CA HIS A 87 2.40 8.51 -20.98
C HIS A 87 2.76 7.16 -21.60
N ASP A 88 3.66 6.39 -20.94
CA ASP A 88 4.07 5.05 -21.38
C ASP A 88 3.01 3.97 -21.11
N HIS A 89 1.88 4.31 -20.49
CA HIS A 89 0.80 3.38 -20.09
C HIS A 89 -0.51 3.79 -20.75
N GLU A 90 -0.96 3.03 -21.75
CA GLU A 90 -2.18 3.31 -22.53
C GLU A 90 -3.47 3.28 -21.68
N ASP A 91 -3.49 2.48 -20.62
CA ASP A 91 -4.66 2.28 -19.75
C ASP A 91 -4.77 3.32 -18.62
N LEU A 92 -3.84 4.28 -18.51
CA LEU A 92 -3.79 5.25 -17.43
C LEU A 92 -3.89 6.69 -17.97
N PRO A 93 -4.38 7.66 -17.15
CA PRO A 93 -4.29 9.07 -17.49
C PRO A 93 -2.83 9.48 -17.71
N GLU A 94 -2.60 10.48 -18.56
CA GLU A 94 -1.23 10.96 -18.86
C GLU A 94 -0.46 11.42 -17.63
N GLU A 95 -1.17 11.97 -16.64
CA GLU A 95 -0.62 12.39 -15.35
C GLU A 95 -1.48 11.85 -14.21
N ILE A 96 -0.81 11.40 -13.16
CA ILE A 96 -1.46 10.93 -11.94
C ILE A 96 -0.89 11.68 -10.75
N GLU A 97 -1.78 12.30 -9.96
CA GLU A 97 -1.44 12.87 -8.66
C GLU A 97 -1.74 11.87 -7.55
N ILE A 98 -0.73 11.47 -6.80
CA ILE A 98 -0.86 10.72 -5.54
C ILE A 98 -0.60 11.70 -4.41
N LYS A 99 -1.58 11.86 -3.50
CA LYS A 99 -1.44 12.74 -2.34
C LYS A 99 -1.71 11.97 -1.06
N ARG A 100 -0.88 12.20 -0.06
CA ARG A 100 -1.05 11.67 1.30
C ARG A 100 -0.99 12.79 2.31
N ARG A 101 -1.92 12.77 3.26
CA ARG A 101 -1.99 13.72 4.37
C ARG A 101 -2.11 12.97 5.69
N LEU A 102 -1.33 13.38 6.68
CA LEU A 102 -1.37 12.86 8.05
C LEU A 102 -1.67 14.01 9.00
N THR A 103 -2.66 13.83 9.86
CA THR A 103 -3.00 14.78 10.93
C THR A 103 -2.35 14.38 12.24
N ARG A 104 -2.23 15.31 13.19
CA ARG A 104 -1.71 14.99 14.54
C ARG A 104 -2.61 14.05 15.33
N ASN A 105 -3.87 13.91 14.97
CA ASN A 105 -4.78 12.92 15.55
C ASN A 105 -4.47 11.48 15.12
N GLY A 106 -3.54 11.32 14.15
CA GLY A 106 -3.17 10.01 13.60
C GLY A 106 -3.95 9.62 12.35
N ASP A 107 -4.89 10.46 11.88
CA ASP A 107 -5.67 10.17 10.67
C ASP A 107 -4.77 10.30 9.44
N SER A 108 -4.72 9.23 8.64
CA SER A 108 -3.99 9.17 7.38
C SER A 108 -4.98 9.17 6.22
N LEU A 109 -4.98 10.24 5.44
CA LEU A 109 -5.86 10.44 4.29
C LEU A 109 -5.05 10.27 3.00
N TYR A 110 -5.66 9.61 2.03
CA TYR A 110 -5.06 9.30 0.74
C TYR A 110 -5.94 9.83 -0.37
N TYR A 111 -5.32 10.40 -1.39
CA TYR A 111 -6.03 10.94 -2.55
C TYR A 111 -5.33 10.52 -3.83
N LEU A 112 -6.15 10.23 -4.85
CA LEU A 112 -5.73 9.93 -6.21
C LEU A 112 -6.46 10.89 -7.15
N ASN A 113 -5.74 11.72 -7.87
CA ASN A 113 -6.29 12.77 -8.74
C ASN A 113 -7.32 13.66 -8.04
N GLY A 114 -7.08 13.97 -6.75
CA GLY A 114 -7.97 14.80 -5.92
C GLY A 114 -9.12 14.04 -5.25
N GLU A 115 -9.42 12.82 -5.62
CA GLU A 115 -10.45 11.98 -5.01
C GLU A 115 -9.91 11.18 -3.83
N ASN A 116 -10.73 11.03 -2.78
CA ASN A 116 -10.35 10.24 -1.61
C ASN A 116 -10.30 8.74 -1.98
N CYS A 117 -9.23 8.07 -1.62
CA CYS A 117 -9.01 6.65 -1.91
C CYS A 117 -8.45 5.90 -0.70
N LYS A 118 -8.32 4.59 -0.82
CA LYS A 118 -7.69 3.75 0.20
C LYS A 118 -6.21 3.56 -0.13
N LEU A 119 -5.41 3.28 0.90
CA LEU A 119 -4.00 2.92 0.71
C LEU A 119 -3.83 1.75 -0.28
N LYS A 120 -4.75 0.80 -0.28
CA LYS A 120 -4.73 -0.34 -1.21
C LYS A 120 -4.74 0.13 -2.66
N ASP A 121 -5.55 1.12 -3.00
CA ASP A 121 -5.69 1.65 -4.35
C ASP A 121 -4.38 2.29 -4.82
N ILE A 122 -3.71 3.06 -3.93
CA ILE A 122 -2.37 3.61 -4.19
C ILE A 122 -1.37 2.47 -4.41
N THR A 123 -1.36 1.47 -3.53
CA THR A 123 -0.41 0.34 -3.64
C THR A 123 -0.60 -0.42 -4.94
N GLU A 124 -1.84 -0.69 -5.36
CA GLU A 124 -2.15 -1.36 -6.63
C GLU A 124 -1.72 -0.51 -7.83
N LEU A 125 -1.97 0.79 -7.80
CA LEU A 125 -1.53 1.72 -8.84
C LEU A 125 -0.01 1.72 -8.95
N VAL A 126 0.70 1.92 -7.83
CA VAL A 126 2.16 1.97 -7.75
C VAL A 126 2.80 0.69 -8.29
N ILE A 127 2.18 -0.47 -8.03
CA ILE A 127 2.59 -1.77 -8.60
C ILE A 127 2.31 -1.80 -10.11
N THR A 128 1.17 -1.28 -10.55
CA THR A 128 0.76 -1.31 -11.97
C THR A 128 1.69 -0.45 -12.83
N ILE A 129 2.10 0.72 -12.37
CA ILE A 129 3.02 1.61 -13.09
C ILE A 129 4.50 1.19 -12.98
N GLY A 130 4.79 0.01 -12.37
CA GLY A 130 6.15 -0.50 -12.19
C GLY A 130 6.95 0.21 -11.09
N ALA A 131 6.33 1.14 -10.35
CA ALA A 131 6.92 1.78 -9.17
C ALA A 131 6.71 0.97 -7.89
N GLY A 132 6.04 -0.16 -7.98
CA GLY A 132 5.53 -0.95 -6.87
C GLY A 132 6.50 -1.87 -6.19
N SER A 133 7.71 -1.97 -6.70
CA SER A 133 8.76 -2.61 -5.94
C SER A 133 9.32 -1.62 -4.93
N ARG A 134 9.04 -1.85 -3.65
CA ARG A 134 9.68 -1.13 -2.54
C ARG A 134 11.20 -1.11 -2.67
N THR A 135 11.74 -2.08 -3.41
CA THR A 135 13.16 -2.36 -3.53
C THR A 135 13.83 -1.58 -4.66
N PHE A 136 13.13 -1.34 -5.80
CA PHE A 136 13.76 -0.69 -6.97
C PHE A 136 13.40 0.79 -7.11
N THR A 137 12.26 1.22 -6.59
CA THR A 137 11.82 2.61 -6.72
C THR A 137 12.64 3.55 -5.85
N VAL A 138 13.03 3.09 -4.66
CA VAL A 138 13.80 3.90 -3.71
C VAL A 138 14.86 3.05 -3.03
N ILE A 139 16.12 3.21 -3.42
CA ILE A 139 17.26 2.50 -2.83
C ILE A 139 17.87 3.38 -1.72
N PRO A 140 17.78 2.99 -0.46
CA PRO A 140 18.42 3.71 0.64
C PRO A 140 19.94 3.62 0.60
N GLN A 141 20.57 4.55 1.24
CA GLN A 141 22.01 4.51 1.47
C GLN A 141 22.41 3.24 2.24
N GLY A 142 23.43 2.54 1.78
CA GLY A 142 23.97 1.32 2.43
C GLY A 142 23.21 0.01 2.11
N GLN A 143 22.10 0.06 1.36
CA GLN A 143 21.37 -1.17 1.00
C GLN A 143 21.87 -1.86 -0.29
N ILE A 144 22.72 -1.21 -1.08
CA ILE A 144 23.25 -1.82 -2.31
C ILE A 144 24.04 -3.08 -2.01
N GLU A 145 24.87 -3.08 -0.95
CA GLU A 145 25.62 -4.26 -0.53
C GLU A 145 24.71 -5.43 -0.14
N SER A 146 23.60 -5.14 0.55
CA SER A 146 22.64 -6.17 0.93
C SER A 146 21.99 -6.84 -0.28
N TYR A 147 21.78 -6.12 -1.38
CA TYR A 147 21.27 -6.70 -2.62
C TYR A 147 22.31 -7.55 -3.35
N ILE A 148 23.57 -7.14 -3.33
CA ILE A 148 24.67 -7.90 -3.95
C ILE A 148 24.90 -9.21 -3.21
N THR A 149 24.86 -9.18 -1.88
CA THR A 149 25.11 -10.32 -0.98
C THR A 149 23.84 -11.13 -0.67
N ALA A 150 22.68 -10.71 -1.16
CA ALA A 150 21.40 -11.39 -0.94
C ALA A 150 21.43 -12.86 -1.39
N LYS A 151 20.67 -13.71 -0.70
CA LYS A 151 20.49 -15.12 -1.06
C LYS A 151 19.81 -15.27 -2.42
N ALA A 152 19.96 -16.43 -3.04
CA ALA A 152 19.37 -16.68 -4.37
C ALA A 152 17.83 -16.49 -4.40
N GLU A 153 17.14 -16.83 -3.33
CA GLU A 153 15.69 -16.64 -3.17
C GLU A 153 15.30 -15.16 -3.16
N ASP A 154 16.04 -14.35 -2.40
CA ASP A 154 15.81 -12.90 -2.32
C ASP A 154 16.11 -12.23 -3.68
N LYS A 155 17.20 -12.65 -4.35
CA LYS A 155 17.53 -12.18 -5.72
C LYS A 155 16.45 -12.55 -6.73
N ARG A 156 15.87 -13.75 -6.64
CA ARG A 156 14.75 -14.15 -7.47
C ARG A 156 13.54 -13.26 -7.23
N GLN A 157 13.24 -12.96 -5.97
CA GLN A 157 12.14 -12.05 -5.63
C GLN A 157 12.34 -10.66 -6.24
N LEU A 158 13.57 -10.13 -6.20
CA LEU A 158 13.92 -8.86 -6.84
C LEU A 158 13.69 -8.89 -8.36
N ILE A 159 14.08 -9.99 -9.02
CA ILE A 159 13.88 -10.16 -10.48
C ILE A 159 12.39 -10.24 -10.81
N ASP A 160 11.61 -11.00 -10.03
CA ASP A 160 10.16 -11.13 -10.20
C ASP A 160 9.46 -9.78 -10.02
N GLU A 161 9.92 -8.94 -9.08
CA GLU A 161 9.45 -7.59 -8.88
C GLU A 161 9.82 -6.67 -10.04
N ALA A 162 11.06 -6.72 -10.51
CA ALA A 162 11.51 -5.95 -11.68
C ALA A 162 10.76 -6.34 -12.96
N ALA A 163 10.36 -7.60 -13.08
CA ALA A 163 9.55 -8.11 -14.18
C ALA A 163 8.05 -7.73 -14.07
N GLY A 164 7.66 -6.95 -13.04
CA GLY A 164 6.26 -6.53 -12.85
C GLY A 164 5.32 -7.64 -12.36
N LEU A 165 5.85 -8.77 -11.90
CA LEU A 165 5.05 -9.92 -11.44
C LEU A 165 4.40 -9.72 -10.07
N GLY A 166 4.73 -8.65 -9.36
CA GLY A 166 4.20 -8.33 -8.02
C GLY A 166 2.68 -8.29 -7.97
N LYS A 167 2.03 -7.67 -8.96
CA LYS A 167 0.57 -7.62 -9.13
C LYS A 167 -0.07 -9.01 -9.18
N TYR A 168 0.53 -9.93 -9.95
CA TYR A 168 0.00 -11.28 -10.10
C TYR A 168 0.19 -12.11 -8.83
N LYS A 169 1.30 -11.95 -8.12
CA LYS A 169 1.56 -12.63 -6.83
C LYS A 169 0.55 -12.23 -5.77
N ILE A 170 0.25 -10.93 -5.65
CA ILE A 170 -0.75 -10.42 -4.70
C ILE A 170 -2.13 -10.98 -5.02
N ARG A 171 -2.57 -10.88 -6.29
CA ARG A 171 -3.87 -11.41 -6.73
C ARG A 171 -3.98 -12.93 -6.52
N ARG A 172 -2.91 -13.66 -6.81
CA ARG A 172 -2.85 -15.10 -6.57
C ARG A 172 -3.07 -15.41 -5.10
N HIS A 173 -2.34 -14.76 -4.20
CA HIS A 173 -2.46 -14.99 -2.76
C HIS A 173 -3.85 -14.63 -2.22
N GLU A 174 -4.45 -13.52 -2.67
CA GLU A 174 -5.83 -13.16 -2.31
C GLU A 174 -6.84 -14.21 -2.80
N THR A 175 -6.63 -14.73 -4.01
CA THR A 175 -7.50 -15.77 -4.59
C THR A 175 -7.36 -17.09 -3.85
N GLU A 176 -6.15 -17.53 -3.53
CA GLU A 176 -5.88 -18.72 -2.73
C GLU A 176 -6.58 -18.64 -1.35
N ARG A 177 -6.49 -17.49 -0.67
CA ARG A 177 -7.23 -17.28 0.60
C ARG A 177 -8.74 -17.38 0.41
N LYS A 178 -9.30 -16.79 -0.64
CA LYS A 178 -10.74 -16.89 -0.94
C LYS A 178 -11.17 -18.33 -1.21
N ILE A 179 -10.36 -19.10 -1.91
CA ILE A 179 -10.62 -20.51 -2.20
C ILE A 179 -10.68 -21.31 -0.88
N ILE A 180 -9.71 -21.11 0.02
CA ILE A 180 -9.69 -21.79 1.33
C ILE A 180 -10.97 -21.46 2.11
N LEU A 181 -11.30 -20.18 2.26
CA LEU A 181 -12.52 -19.76 2.99
C LEU A 181 -13.80 -20.30 2.36
N THR A 182 -13.86 -20.37 1.04
CA THR A 182 -15.04 -20.92 0.33
C THR A 182 -15.14 -22.41 0.55
N LYS A 183 -14.03 -23.15 0.60
CA LYS A 183 -14.01 -24.56 0.90
C LYS A 183 -14.50 -24.86 2.32
N ASP A 184 -14.00 -24.11 3.30
CA ASP A 184 -14.46 -24.24 4.70
C ASP A 184 -15.97 -23.97 4.83
N ASN A 185 -16.49 -22.96 4.12
CA ASN A 185 -17.93 -22.68 4.08
C ASN A 185 -18.74 -23.80 3.41
N LEU A 186 -18.21 -24.40 2.34
CA LEU A 186 -18.83 -25.54 1.66
C LEU A 186 -18.91 -26.77 2.59
N ASP A 187 -17.83 -27.06 3.26
CA ASP A 187 -17.78 -28.19 4.22
C ASP A 187 -18.83 -27.98 5.32
N ARG A 188 -18.91 -26.78 5.89
CA ARG A 188 -19.93 -26.43 6.89
C ARG A 188 -21.38 -26.56 6.36
N ILE A 189 -21.63 -26.15 5.12
CA ILE A 189 -22.96 -26.29 4.49
C ILE A 189 -23.31 -27.76 4.28
N ASN A 190 -22.34 -28.58 3.91
CA ASN A 190 -22.54 -30.02 3.78
C ASN A 190 -22.88 -30.68 5.11
N ASP A 191 -22.19 -30.31 6.20
CA ASP A 191 -22.50 -30.81 7.55
C ASP A 191 -23.93 -30.46 7.96
N ILE A 192 -24.34 -29.20 7.76
CA ILE A 192 -25.72 -28.75 8.04
C ILE A 192 -26.73 -29.53 7.18
N LYS A 193 -26.43 -29.76 5.91
CA LYS A 193 -27.28 -30.50 4.99
C LYS A 193 -27.47 -31.95 5.44
N GLU A 194 -26.41 -32.61 5.92
CA GLU A 194 -26.47 -33.95 6.49
C GLU A 194 -27.33 -33.96 7.76
N GLU A 195 -27.10 -33.05 8.69
CA GLU A 195 -27.88 -32.95 9.92
C GLU A 195 -29.37 -32.73 9.65
N VAL A 196 -29.72 -31.78 8.80
CA VAL A 196 -31.12 -31.53 8.39
C VAL A 196 -31.71 -32.73 7.65
N GLY A 197 -30.93 -33.46 6.88
CA GLY A 197 -31.33 -34.69 6.23
C GLY A 197 -31.72 -35.79 7.20
N LEU A 198 -30.93 -36.00 8.25
CA LEU A 198 -31.22 -36.95 9.33
C LEU A 198 -32.46 -36.55 10.13
N GLN A 199 -32.60 -35.27 10.46
CA GLN A 199 -33.80 -34.76 11.17
C GLN A 199 -35.06 -34.95 10.32
N ARG A 200 -35.01 -34.66 9.04
CA ARG A 200 -36.13 -34.86 8.11
C ARG A 200 -36.56 -36.32 8.05
N GLU A 201 -35.60 -37.25 7.97
CA GLU A 201 -35.91 -38.69 7.91
C GLU A 201 -36.53 -39.19 9.23
N SER A 202 -36.02 -38.75 10.36
CA SER A 202 -36.61 -39.03 11.68
C SER A 202 -38.06 -38.54 11.81
N LEU A 203 -38.32 -37.29 11.38
CA LEU A 203 -39.67 -36.71 11.39
C LEU A 203 -40.61 -37.44 10.43
N ARG A 204 -40.12 -37.89 9.27
CA ARG A 204 -40.91 -38.70 8.33
C ARG A 204 -41.36 -40.02 8.96
N GLN A 205 -40.45 -40.76 9.61
CA GLN A 205 -40.77 -42.00 10.29
C GLN A 205 -41.79 -41.80 11.44
N GLN A 206 -41.67 -40.67 12.17
CA GLN A 206 -42.66 -40.34 13.22
C GLN A 206 -44.04 -40.04 12.62
N ALA A 207 -44.11 -39.32 11.50
CA ALA A 207 -45.36 -39.01 10.83
C ALA A 207 -46.01 -40.27 10.24
N GLU A 208 -45.24 -41.19 9.67
CA GLU A 208 -45.75 -42.48 9.18
C GLU A 208 -46.34 -43.32 10.29
N LYS A 209 -45.64 -43.44 11.43
CA LYS A 209 -46.18 -44.13 12.62
C LYS A 209 -47.47 -43.51 13.16
N SER A 210 -47.51 -42.16 13.23
CA SER A 210 -48.72 -41.46 13.70
C SER A 210 -49.93 -41.69 12.78
N ASN A 211 -49.71 -41.77 11.47
CA ASN A 211 -50.78 -42.09 10.52
C ASN A 211 -51.29 -43.52 10.65
N GLU A 212 -50.41 -44.49 10.93
CA GLU A 212 -50.82 -45.89 11.23
C GLU A 212 -51.67 -46.04 12.48
N TYR A 213 -51.46 -45.20 13.50
CA TYR A 213 -52.27 -45.21 14.75
C TYR A 213 -53.63 -44.54 14.59
N ASN A 214 -53.82 -43.69 13.58
CA ASN A 214 -55.06 -42.93 13.35
C ASN A 214 -55.99 -43.59 12.30
N THR A 215 -55.60 -44.74 11.75
CA THR A 215 -56.38 -45.58 10.84
C THR A 215 -56.93 -46.81 11.57
#